data_4361e40234bc0306364fe401f3cf0b44
#
_entry.id   4361e40234bc0306364fe401f3cf0b44
#
_cell.length_a   1.000
_cell.length_b   1.000
_cell.length_c   1.000
_cell.angle_alpha   90.00
_cell.angle_beta   90.00
_cell.angle_gamma   90.00
#
_symmetry.space_group_name_H-M   'P 1'
#
loop_
_entity.id
_entity.type
_entity.pdbx_description
1 polymer ?
#
loop_
_entity_poly.entity_id
_entity_poly.type
_entity_poly.pdbx_seq_one_letter_code
_entity_poly.pdbx_strand_id
1 'polypeptide(L)'
;NLYGMHLYSRLPLKNTEVKFILSNEIPSIHTTVILRSGMPVQLYCLHPKPPSPTEAKDSTLRDAELLIVGDQIKDLDESCIVMGDLNDVAWSRTTRLFQRISGLLDPRVGRHFINTFHADYPLLRWSLDHIFHSTDFGLVKMQRLSHIGSDHFPVYVVLQTGRIFEEIHEELEQTQ
;
A
#
# COMPACT_ATOMS: atom_id res chain seq x y z
N ASN A 1 11.44 -15.30 -13.01
CA ASN A 1 11.57 -14.54 -11.78
C ASN A 1 10.27 -14.71 -10.96
N LEU A 2 10.38 -15.21 -9.73
CA LEU A 2 9.22 -15.49 -8.86
C LEU A 2 8.54 -14.20 -8.38
N TYR A 3 9.27 -13.08 -8.35
CA TYR A 3 8.81 -11.78 -7.85
C TYR A 3 8.66 -10.78 -8.99
N GLY A 4 7.81 -11.11 -9.97
CA GLY A 4 7.44 -10.18 -11.03
C GLY A 4 6.39 -9.19 -10.58
N MET A 5 6.47 -7.94 -11.06
CA MET A 5 5.49 -6.90 -10.81
C MET A 5 5.16 -6.17 -12.11
N HIS A 6 3.90 -5.82 -12.31
CA HIS A 6 3.44 -4.99 -13.42
C HIS A 6 2.65 -3.79 -12.89
N LEU A 7 2.96 -2.62 -13.39
CA LEU A 7 2.21 -1.40 -13.16
C LEU A 7 1.58 -0.92 -14.46
N TYR A 8 0.26 -0.81 -14.49
CA TYR A 8 -0.49 -0.23 -15.61
C TYR A 8 -1.16 1.07 -15.16
N SER A 9 -1.07 2.12 -15.95
CA SER A 9 -1.66 3.40 -15.64
C SER A 9 -2.33 4.03 -16.86
N ARG A 10 -3.50 4.67 -16.64
CA ARG A 10 -4.13 5.58 -17.60
C ARG A 10 -3.67 7.02 -17.41
N LEU A 11 -2.98 7.30 -16.31
CA LEU A 11 -2.41 8.61 -15.99
C LEU A 11 -0.93 8.61 -16.36
N PRO A 12 -0.36 9.78 -16.69
CA PRO A 12 1.08 9.87 -16.97
C PRO A 12 1.91 9.42 -15.76
N LEU A 13 2.91 8.61 -16.05
CA LEU A 13 3.94 8.22 -15.09
C LEU A 13 5.22 9.00 -15.40
N LYS A 14 5.87 9.55 -14.38
CA LYS A 14 7.15 10.25 -14.47
C LYS A 14 8.15 9.64 -13.51
N ASN A 15 9.43 9.77 -13.83
CA ASN A 15 10.55 9.32 -12.98
C ASN A 15 10.37 7.87 -12.51
N THR A 16 9.91 6.99 -13.41
CA THR A 16 9.67 5.59 -13.07
C THR A 16 10.99 4.85 -12.95
N GLU A 17 11.23 4.26 -11.79
CA GLU A 17 12.41 3.48 -11.47
C GLU A 17 12.01 2.11 -10.93
N VAL A 18 12.74 1.08 -11.34
CA VAL A 18 12.70 -0.24 -10.69
C VAL A 18 13.87 -0.29 -9.72
N LYS A 19 13.55 -0.40 -8.43
CA LYS A 19 14.54 -0.45 -7.36
C LYS A 19 14.65 -1.84 -6.76
N PHE A 20 15.85 -2.18 -6.34
CA PHE A 20 16.17 -3.40 -5.61
C PHE A 20 16.73 -2.96 -4.24
N ILE A 21 15.84 -2.89 -3.24
CA ILE A 21 16.14 -2.22 -1.95
C ILE A 21 17.10 -3.05 -1.10
N LEU A 22 16.78 -4.32 -0.88
CA LEU A 22 17.59 -5.23 -0.05
C LEU A 22 18.06 -6.48 -0.77
N SER A 23 17.43 -6.83 -1.86
CA SER A 23 17.73 -8.04 -2.63
C SER A 23 17.72 -7.75 -4.10
N ASN A 24 18.74 -8.18 -4.84
CA ASN A 24 18.82 -8.04 -6.28
C ASN A 24 17.77 -8.87 -7.06
N GLU A 25 16.96 -9.65 -6.36
CA GLU A 25 15.93 -10.50 -6.95
C GLU A 25 14.51 -9.95 -6.78
N ILE A 26 14.32 -8.99 -5.87
CA ILE A 26 13.01 -8.47 -5.47
C ILE A 26 12.89 -7.02 -5.92
N PRO A 27 12.18 -6.77 -7.03
CA PRO A 27 11.97 -5.42 -7.53
C PRO A 27 10.85 -4.71 -6.79
N SER A 28 11.02 -3.41 -6.60
CA SER A 28 9.95 -2.46 -6.30
C SER A 28 9.84 -1.43 -7.41
N ILE A 29 8.65 -0.87 -7.64
CA ILE A 29 8.44 0.18 -8.64
C ILE A 29 8.16 1.48 -7.91
N HIS A 30 8.99 2.50 -8.17
CA HIS A 30 8.81 3.84 -7.66
C HIS A 30 8.53 4.78 -8.82
N THR A 31 7.49 5.59 -8.76
CA THR A 31 7.11 6.48 -9.84
C THR A 31 6.27 7.65 -9.33
N THR A 32 6.22 8.73 -10.08
CA THR A 32 5.29 9.84 -9.83
C THR A 32 4.11 9.73 -10.79
N VAL A 33 2.92 9.57 -10.27
CA VAL A 33 1.67 9.61 -11.03
C VAL A 33 1.18 11.05 -11.10
N ILE A 34 0.89 11.55 -12.31
CA ILE A 34 0.33 12.89 -12.49
C ILE A 34 -1.18 12.77 -12.61
N LEU A 35 -1.90 13.27 -11.60
CA LEU A 35 -3.36 13.29 -11.61
C LEU A 35 -3.90 14.22 -12.71
N ARG A 36 -5.19 14.11 -13.05
CA ARG A 36 -5.83 14.98 -14.04
C ARG A 36 -5.83 16.45 -13.63
N SER A 37 -5.74 16.75 -12.35
CA SER A 37 -5.57 18.09 -11.81
C SER A 37 -4.17 18.68 -12.02
N GLY A 38 -3.21 17.88 -12.49
CA GLY A 38 -1.79 18.22 -12.56
C GLY A 38 -1.00 17.89 -11.27
N MET A 39 -1.67 17.49 -10.21
CA MET A 39 -1.04 17.15 -8.92
C MET A 39 -0.16 15.91 -9.06
N PRO A 40 1.12 15.96 -8.62
CA PRO A 40 1.99 14.80 -8.56
C PRO A 40 1.67 13.96 -7.32
N VAL A 41 1.72 12.64 -7.47
CA VAL A 41 1.56 11.67 -6.38
C VAL A 41 2.68 10.66 -6.47
N GLN A 42 3.47 10.53 -5.42
CA GLN A 42 4.50 9.51 -5.31
C GLN A 42 3.85 8.14 -5.11
N LEU A 43 4.19 7.19 -5.96
CA LEU A 43 3.66 5.83 -5.91
C LEU A 43 4.78 4.83 -5.71
N TYR A 44 4.67 4.04 -4.64
CA TYR A 44 5.56 2.93 -4.32
C TYR A 44 4.79 1.62 -4.43
N CYS A 45 5.19 0.76 -5.36
CA CYS A 45 4.64 -0.58 -5.49
C CYS A 45 5.65 -1.57 -4.93
N LEU A 46 5.27 -2.35 -3.92
CA LEU A 46 6.14 -3.24 -3.17
C LEU A 46 5.61 -4.68 -3.21
N HIS A 47 6.52 -5.64 -3.26
CA HIS A 47 6.22 -7.05 -3.08
C HIS A 47 7.41 -7.74 -2.41
N PRO A 48 7.66 -7.46 -1.12
CA PRO A 48 8.77 -8.03 -0.38
C PRO A 48 8.58 -9.54 -0.18
N LYS A 49 9.68 -10.23 0.05
CA LYS A 49 9.73 -11.69 0.15
C LYS A 49 8.94 -12.22 1.36
N PRO A 50 8.02 -13.19 1.17
CA PRO A 50 7.27 -13.76 2.28
C PRO A 50 8.17 -14.57 3.22
N PRO A 51 7.91 -14.58 4.53
CA PRO A 51 8.51 -15.53 5.46
C PRO A 51 7.86 -16.90 5.24
N SER A 52 8.52 -17.74 4.47
CA SER A 52 8.06 -19.08 4.14
C SER A 52 9.23 -20.08 4.29
N PRO A 53 8.98 -21.31 4.73
CA PRO A 53 10.05 -22.32 4.89
C PRO A 53 10.85 -22.56 3.62
N THR A 54 10.26 -22.28 2.44
CA THR A 54 10.87 -22.47 1.13
C THR A 54 11.53 -21.20 0.57
N GLU A 55 11.24 -20.01 1.14
CA GLU A 55 11.64 -18.74 0.57
C GLU A 55 12.51 -17.88 1.49
N ALA A 56 12.12 -17.70 2.74
CA ALA A 56 12.92 -16.99 3.74
C ALA A 56 12.73 -17.63 5.13
N LYS A 57 13.83 -17.75 5.89
CA LYS A 57 13.80 -18.35 7.23
C LYS A 57 12.96 -17.56 8.22
N ASP A 58 12.88 -16.24 8.03
CA ASP A 58 12.18 -15.31 8.89
C ASP A 58 11.71 -14.08 8.11
N SER A 59 11.04 -13.15 8.77
CA SER A 59 10.51 -11.93 8.19
C SER A 59 11.51 -10.77 8.10
N THR A 60 12.76 -10.96 8.51
CA THR A 60 13.71 -9.84 8.74
C THR A 60 13.93 -8.98 7.49
N LEU A 61 14.11 -9.58 6.32
CA LEU A 61 14.33 -8.84 5.07
C LEU A 61 13.08 -8.10 4.62
N ARG A 62 11.91 -8.75 4.71
CA ARG A 62 10.61 -8.14 4.44
C ARG A 62 10.38 -6.92 5.34
N ASP A 63 10.56 -7.11 6.63
CA ASP A 63 10.35 -6.08 7.65
C ASP A 63 11.31 -4.91 7.44
N ALA A 64 12.58 -5.18 7.17
CA ALA A 64 13.58 -4.16 6.89
C ALA A 64 13.26 -3.37 5.60
N GLU A 65 12.84 -4.03 4.53
CA GLU A 65 12.46 -3.36 3.28
C GLU A 65 11.32 -2.37 3.51
N LEU A 66 10.28 -2.79 4.23
CA LEU A 66 9.14 -1.94 4.54
C LEU A 66 9.55 -0.72 5.38
N LEU A 67 10.40 -0.92 6.38
CA LEU A 67 10.87 0.19 7.25
C LEU A 67 11.79 1.16 6.50
N ILE A 68 12.64 0.68 5.59
CA ILE A 68 13.46 1.54 4.72
C ILE A 68 12.58 2.42 3.83
N VAL A 69 11.53 1.85 3.22
CA VAL A 69 10.58 2.63 2.44
C VAL A 69 9.83 3.64 3.31
N GLY A 70 9.43 3.25 4.53
CA GLY A 70 8.82 4.16 5.49
C GLY A 70 9.71 5.35 5.84
N ASP A 71 11.02 5.10 6.03
CA ASP A 71 12.01 6.13 6.32
C ASP A 71 12.25 7.08 5.13
N GLN A 72 12.20 6.56 3.90
CA GLN A 72 12.28 7.39 2.68
C GLN A 72 11.06 8.31 2.51
N ILE A 73 9.90 7.89 2.98
CA ILE A 73 8.63 8.60 2.82
C ILE A 73 8.40 9.65 3.89
N LYS A 74 8.90 9.45 5.12
CA LYS A 74 8.60 10.29 6.29
C LYS A 74 8.83 11.78 6.11
N ASP A 75 9.81 12.15 5.28
CA ASP A 75 10.23 13.53 5.04
C ASP A 75 9.73 14.06 3.67
N LEU A 76 8.80 13.34 3.01
CA LEU A 76 8.22 13.80 1.76
C LEU A 76 7.10 14.83 2.03
N ASP A 77 7.23 16.00 1.41
CA ASP A 77 6.16 17.02 1.37
C ASP A 77 5.09 16.72 0.31
N GLU A 78 5.26 15.63 -0.44
CA GLU A 78 4.39 15.28 -1.57
C GLU A 78 3.39 14.20 -1.17
N SER A 79 2.21 14.24 -1.80
CA SER A 79 1.22 13.17 -1.70
C SER A 79 1.81 11.82 -2.05
N CYS A 80 1.54 10.80 -1.24
CA CYS A 80 2.15 9.50 -1.38
C CYS A 80 1.13 8.36 -1.26
N ILE A 81 1.32 7.33 -2.08
CA ILE A 81 0.62 6.04 -1.99
C ILE A 81 1.65 4.92 -1.99
N VAL A 82 1.53 4.01 -1.04
CA VAL A 82 2.27 2.73 -1.01
C VAL A 82 1.27 1.60 -1.20
N MET A 83 1.50 0.72 -2.16
CA MET A 83 0.60 -0.40 -2.42
C MET A 83 1.34 -1.68 -2.81
N GLY A 84 0.70 -2.81 -2.56
CA GLY A 84 1.16 -4.13 -2.99
C GLY A 84 0.86 -5.23 -2.00
N ASP A 85 1.28 -6.44 -2.34
CA ASP A 85 1.34 -7.55 -1.42
C ASP A 85 2.58 -7.39 -0.54
N LEU A 86 2.37 -6.99 0.71
CA LEU A 86 3.49 -6.79 1.65
C LEU A 86 3.88 -8.07 2.38
N ASN A 87 3.20 -9.18 2.11
CA ASN A 87 3.42 -10.45 2.80
C ASN A 87 3.41 -10.32 4.33
N ASP A 88 2.67 -9.34 4.84
CA ASP A 88 2.51 -9.03 6.25
C ASP A 88 1.06 -8.71 6.58
N VAL A 89 0.63 -9.02 7.79
CA VAL A 89 -0.75 -8.72 8.19
C VAL A 89 -0.88 -7.27 8.68
N ALA A 90 -2.06 -6.68 8.46
CA ALA A 90 -2.33 -5.28 8.80
C ALA A 90 -2.09 -4.92 10.29
N TRP A 91 -2.23 -5.90 11.18
CA TRP A 91 -2.06 -5.73 12.63
C TRP A 91 -0.67 -6.11 13.14
N SER A 92 0.28 -6.42 12.26
CA SER A 92 1.64 -6.77 12.65
C SER A 92 2.35 -5.59 13.32
N ARG A 93 3.42 -5.91 14.05
CA ARG A 93 4.27 -4.89 14.65
C ARG A 93 4.97 -4.04 13.58
N THR A 94 5.44 -4.68 12.50
CA THR A 94 6.17 -4.04 11.42
C THR A 94 5.27 -3.11 10.62
N THR A 95 4.07 -3.56 10.21
CA THR A 95 3.09 -2.72 9.52
C THR A 95 2.70 -1.49 10.34
N ARG A 96 2.48 -1.66 11.66
CA ARG A 96 2.19 -0.51 12.55
C ARG A 96 3.37 0.44 12.71
N LEU A 97 4.60 -0.09 12.76
CA LEU A 97 5.81 0.72 12.83
C LEU A 97 6.03 1.50 11.54
N PHE A 98 5.83 0.85 10.38
CA PHE A 98 5.85 1.50 9.08
C PHE A 98 4.91 2.71 9.02
N GLN A 99 3.65 2.53 9.43
CA GLN A 99 2.67 3.62 9.46
C GLN A 99 3.10 4.79 10.37
N ARG A 100 3.70 4.48 11.55
CA ARG A 100 4.22 5.52 12.44
C ARG A 100 5.40 6.30 11.86
N ILE A 101 6.30 5.60 11.15
CA ILE A 101 7.47 6.23 10.53
C ILE A 101 7.04 7.05 9.32
N SER A 102 6.26 6.47 8.41
CA SER A 102 5.87 7.11 7.15
C SER A 102 4.76 8.16 7.30
N GLY A 103 4.01 8.15 8.42
CA GLY A 103 2.82 8.99 8.58
C GLY A 103 1.63 8.60 7.70
N LEU A 104 1.74 7.51 6.92
CA LEU A 104 0.68 7.07 6.01
C LEU A 104 -0.48 6.42 6.76
N LEU A 105 -1.68 6.61 6.24
CA LEU A 105 -2.93 6.05 6.75
C LEU A 105 -3.25 4.71 6.07
N ASP A 106 -3.80 3.78 6.85
CA ASP A 106 -4.42 2.57 6.34
C ASP A 106 -5.93 2.79 6.18
N PRO A 107 -6.49 2.76 4.97
CA PRO A 107 -7.91 3.00 4.73
C PRO A 107 -8.83 1.95 5.35
N ARG A 108 -8.29 0.85 5.89
CA ARG A 108 -9.07 -0.19 6.60
C ARG A 108 -9.38 0.17 8.06
N VAL A 109 -8.63 1.09 8.66
CA VAL A 109 -8.83 1.49 10.07
C VAL A 109 -10.25 1.98 10.29
N GLY A 110 -10.92 1.44 11.32
CA GLY A 110 -12.33 1.72 11.62
C GLY A 110 -13.36 1.10 10.65
N ARG A 111 -12.92 0.21 9.76
CA ARG A 111 -13.74 -0.49 8.75
C ARG A 111 -13.56 -2.01 8.83
N HIS A 112 -14.05 -2.74 7.83
CA HIS A 112 -13.93 -4.19 7.79
C HIS A 112 -12.51 -4.65 7.39
N PHE A 113 -12.08 -5.79 7.95
CA PHE A 113 -10.92 -6.50 7.44
C PHE A 113 -11.17 -6.96 6.01
N ILE A 114 -10.29 -6.60 5.10
CA ILE A 114 -10.30 -7.05 3.71
C ILE A 114 -9.24 -8.14 3.60
N ASN A 115 -9.66 -9.38 3.84
CA ASN A 115 -8.77 -10.54 3.70
C ASN A 115 -8.63 -10.87 2.22
N THR A 116 -7.42 -10.83 1.71
CA THR A 116 -7.10 -11.00 0.30
C THR A 116 -6.48 -12.35 -0.03
N PHE A 117 -5.75 -12.93 0.89
CA PHE A 117 -5.12 -14.25 0.80
C PHE A 117 -5.70 -15.20 1.87
N HIS A 118 -5.93 -16.47 1.70
CA HIS A 118 -5.87 -17.30 0.50
C HIS A 118 -7.27 -17.37 -0.13
N ALA A 119 -7.37 -17.09 -1.42
CA ALA A 119 -8.67 -17.03 -2.10
C ALA A 119 -9.40 -18.38 -2.14
N ASP A 120 -8.65 -19.48 -2.29
CA ASP A 120 -9.20 -20.84 -2.40
C ASP A 120 -9.59 -21.46 -1.05
N TYR A 121 -9.12 -20.89 0.08
CA TYR A 121 -9.38 -21.44 1.42
C TYR A 121 -10.26 -20.50 2.26
N PRO A 122 -11.58 -20.76 2.37
CA PRO A 122 -12.51 -19.83 3.04
C PRO A 122 -12.22 -19.60 4.52
N LEU A 123 -11.63 -20.57 5.21
CA LEU A 123 -11.36 -20.52 6.65
C LEU A 123 -9.98 -20.00 7.00
N LEU A 124 -9.07 -19.90 6.03
CA LEU A 124 -7.68 -19.48 6.21
C LEU A 124 -7.41 -18.26 5.33
N ARG A 125 -7.75 -17.07 5.83
CA ARG A 125 -7.63 -15.84 5.06
C ARG A 125 -6.95 -14.74 5.87
N TRP A 126 -5.99 -14.07 5.23
CA TRP A 126 -5.25 -12.96 5.79
C TRP A 126 -5.30 -11.73 4.88
N SER A 127 -5.07 -10.58 5.46
CA SER A 127 -4.99 -9.29 4.75
C SER A 127 -3.52 -8.99 4.47
N LEU A 128 -2.98 -9.48 3.36
CA LEU A 128 -1.57 -9.32 2.96
C LEU A 128 -1.37 -8.19 1.96
N ASP A 129 -2.41 -7.86 1.18
CA ASP A 129 -2.40 -6.77 0.22
C ASP A 129 -2.77 -5.46 0.89
N HIS A 130 -1.93 -4.46 0.73
CA HIS A 130 -2.06 -3.18 1.41
C HIS A 130 -2.13 -2.02 0.42
N ILE A 131 -2.80 -0.97 0.84
CA ILE A 131 -2.77 0.35 0.22
C ILE A 131 -2.70 1.34 1.38
N PHE A 132 -1.59 2.07 1.46
CA PHE A 132 -1.42 3.18 2.40
C PHE A 132 -1.42 4.49 1.61
N HIS A 133 -1.88 5.56 2.22
CA HIS A 133 -1.94 6.86 1.56
C HIS A 133 -1.63 8.00 2.54
N SER A 134 -1.15 9.12 2.05
CA SER A 134 -0.95 10.34 2.82
C SER A 134 -2.27 10.97 3.26
N THR A 135 -2.21 11.87 4.23
CA THR A 135 -3.38 12.45 4.90
C THR A 135 -4.27 13.32 4.02
N ASP A 136 -3.74 13.80 2.89
CA ASP A 136 -4.43 14.59 1.87
C ASP A 136 -5.38 13.78 0.98
N PHE A 137 -5.39 12.45 1.14
CA PHE A 137 -6.36 11.57 0.50
C PHE A 137 -7.46 11.14 1.46
N GLY A 138 -8.70 11.15 0.95
CA GLY A 138 -9.82 10.51 1.59
C GLY A 138 -10.26 9.24 0.89
N LEU A 139 -10.67 8.24 1.67
CA LEU A 139 -11.21 7.00 1.12
C LEU A 139 -12.66 7.20 0.69
N VAL A 140 -12.94 7.04 -0.60
CA VAL A 140 -14.30 7.00 -1.15
C VAL A 140 -14.85 5.58 -1.14
N LYS A 141 -14.03 4.61 -1.57
CA LYS A 141 -14.47 3.20 -1.66
C LYS A 141 -13.28 2.27 -1.53
N MET A 142 -13.49 1.16 -0.81
CA MET A 142 -12.56 0.04 -0.77
C MET A 142 -13.35 -1.27 -0.76
N GLN A 143 -12.98 -2.19 -1.64
CA GLN A 143 -13.65 -3.48 -1.71
C GLN A 143 -12.71 -4.57 -2.24
N ARG A 144 -12.90 -5.79 -1.74
CA ARG A 144 -12.37 -6.99 -2.35
C ARG A 144 -13.26 -7.38 -3.53
N LEU A 145 -12.64 -7.63 -4.67
CA LEU A 145 -13.36 -8.11 -5.86
C LEU A 145 -13.50 -9.64 -5.84
N SER A 146 -14.20 -10.17 -6.84
CA SER A 146 -14.41 -11.61 -7.01
C SER A 146 -13.08 -12.32 -7.33
N HIS A 147 -13.01 -13.60 -6.99
CA HIS A 147 -11.89 -14.47 -7.34
C HIS A 147 -11.68 -14.52 -8.87
N ILE A 148 -10.42 -14.44 -9.29
CA ILE A 148 -10.02 -14.37 -10.71
C ILE A 148 -9.05 -15.49 -11.11
N GLY A 149 -8.93 -16.55 -10.30
CA GLY A 149 -7.98 -17.65 -10.54
C GLY A 149 -6.60 -17.46 -9.91
N SER A 150 -6.42 -16.42 -9.09
CA SER A 150 -5.22 -16.21 -8.25
C SER A 150 -5.52 -16.67 -6.83
N ASP A 151 -4.49 -17.05 -6.07
CA ASP A 151 -4.59 -17.30 -4.63
C ASP A 151 -4.83 -16.01 -3.81
N HIS A 152 -4.69 -14.84 -4.44
CA HIS A 152 -5.13 -13.56 -3.91
C HIS A 152 -6.40 -13.05 -4.58
N PHE A 153 -7.28 -12.42 -3.79
CA PHE A 153 -8.38 -11.62 -4.31
C PHE A 153 -7.90 -10.22 -4.72
N PRO A 154 -8.35 -9.66 -5.86
CA PRO A 154 -8.07 -8.29 -6.19
C PRO A 154 -8.69 -7.32 -5.19
N VAL A 155 -7.96 -6.24 -4.88
CA VAL A 155 -8.43 -5.11 -4.07
C VAL A 155 -8.69 -3.91 -4.98
N TYR A 156 -9.86 -3.32 -4.84
CA TYR A 156 -10.25 -2.09 -5.53
C TYR A 156 -10.40 -0.95 -4.54
N VAL A 157 -9.69 0.16 -4.79
CA VAL A 157 -9.73 1.35 -3.92
C VAL A 157 -9.96 2.59 -4.77
N VAL A 158 -10.80 3.49 -4.27
CA VAL A 158 -10.99 4.83 -4.80
C VAL A 158 -10.60 5.82 -3.71
N LEU A 159 -9.60 6.62 -3.99
CA LEU A 159 -9.16 7.72 -3.16
C LEU A 159 -9.55 9.04 -3.82
N GLN A 160 -9.82 10.05 -3.01
CA GLN A 160 -10.15 11.41 -3.45
C GLN A 160 -9.19 12.40 -2.80
N THR A 161 -8.73 13.40 -3.57
CA THR A 161 -7.96 14.53 -3.06
C THR A 161 -8.84 15.80 -3.11
N GLY A 162 -8.55 16.81 -2.27
CA GLY A 162 -9.12 18.14 -2.39
C GLY A 162 -9.79 18.69 -1.13
N ARG A 163 -10.16 19.97 -1.19
CA ARG A 163 -10.70 20.79 -0.08
C ARG A 163 -11.96 20.25 0.61
N ILE A 164 -12.69 19.34 -0.01
CA ILE A 164 -13.92 18.76 0.58
C ILE A 164 -13.61 18.03 1.91
N PHE A 165 -12.39 17.53 2.09
CA PHE A 165 -11.98 16.87 3.32
C PHE A 165 -11.68 17.86 4.45
N GLU A 166 -11.06 19.00 4.14
CA GLU A 166 -10.81 20.06 5.12
C GLU A 166 -12.13 20.65 5.62
N GLU A 167 -13.09 20.93 4.73
CA GLU A 167 -14.41 21.45 5.10
C GLU A 167 -15.19 20.48 6.00
N ILE A 168 -15.21 19.19 5.68
CA ILE A 168 -15.88 18.17 6.52
C ILE A 168 -15.19 18.00 7.88
N HIS A 169 -13.88 18.11 7.95
CA HIS A 169 -13.13 18.02 9.22
C HIS A 169 -13.37 19.24 10.09
N GLU A 170 -13.34 20.44 9.51
CA GLU A 170 -13.65 21.67 10.22
C GLU A 170 -15.10 21.72 10.73
N GLU A 171 -16.07 21.21 9.96
CA GLU A 171 -17.47 21.09 10.41
C GLU A 171 -17.62 20.10 11.57
N LEU A 172 -16.89 18.99 11.57
CA LEU A 172 -16.93 18.00 12.65
C LEU A 172 -16.25 18.48 13.92
N GLU A 173 -15.17 19.26 13.82
CA GLU A 173 -14.49 19.86 14.98
C GLU A 173 -15.30 21.00 15.60
N GLN A 174 -16.06 21.77 14.82
CA GLN A 174 -16.95 22.84 15.31
C GLN A 174 -18.22 22.31 15.99
N THR A 175 -18.54 21.02 15.84
CA THR A 175 -19.77 20.42 16.38
C THR A 175 -19.50 19.61 17.67
N GLN A 176 -18.26 19.54 18.15
CA GLN A 176 -17.87 18.95 19.44
C GLN A 176 -17.62 20.03 20.50
#